data_5b58708d533df0658ffe9f1d54c89fd8
#
_entry.id   5b58708d533df0658ffe9f1d54c89fd8
#
_cell.length_a   1.000
_cell.length_b   1.000
_cell.length_c   1.000
_cell.angle_alpha   90.00
_cell.angle_beta   90.00
_cell.angle_gamma   90.00
#
_symmetry.space_group_name_H-M   'P 1'
#
loop_
_entity.id
_entity.type
_entity.pdbx_description
1 polymer ?
#
loop_
_entity_poly.entity_id
_entity_poly.type
_entity_poly.pdbx_seq_one_letter_code
_entity_poly.pdbx_strand_id
1 'polypeptide(L)'
;MLNGISPLISPELLKVLCEMGHGDEIVLADANFPAEAIARDTAYGKAIRLDGTGMVPLLEGILPLFPLDSYDKNNFRLMEVVPGDPVDTPIWGKYQEALNYYQPGSCYSTLERFAYYDRARKAYAVVITGETAQYANIILKKGVVLPR
;
A
#
# COMPACT_ATOMS: atom_id res chain seq x y z
N MET A 1 -3.32 -2.89 22.28
CA MET A 1 -2.02 -3.06 21.61
C MET A 1 -1.52 -4.49 21.76
N LEU A 2 -0.76 -4.97 20.83
CA LEU A 2 -0.19 -6.33 20.84
C LEU A 2 1.33 -6.25 20.70
N ASN A 3 2.01 -7.16 21.36
CA ASN A 3 3.46 -7.30 21.20
C ASN A 3 3.78 -7.69 19.74
N GLY A 4 4.81 -7.08 19.17
CA GLY A 4 5.24 -7.33 17.80
C GLY A 4 4.40 -6.66 16.71
N ILE A 5 3.36 -5.93 17.08
CA ILE A 5 2.52 -5.16 16.15
C ILE A 5 2.81 -3.67 16.33
N SER A 6 3.10 -2.96 15.25
CA SER A 6 3.28 -1.52 15.29
C SER A 6 2.03 -0.82 15.85
N PRO A 7 2.18 0.12 16.80
CA PRO A 7 1.03 0.89 17.30
C PRO A 7 0.36 1.77 16.24
N LEU A 8 0.99 1.97 15.07
CA LEU A 8 0.40 2.69 13.95
C LEU A 8 -0.67 1.87 13.23
N ILE A 9 -0.67 0.55 13.42
CA ILE A 9 -1.69 -0.32 12.82
C ILE A 9 -2.92 -0.31 13.71
N SER A 10 -4.00 0.29 13.21
CA SER A 10 -5.28 0.27 13.91
C SER A 10 -5.87 -1.15 13.98
N PRO A 11 -6.76 -1.43 14.94
CA PRO A 11 -7.47 -2.72 14.98
C PRO A 11 -8.19 -3.04 13.66
N GLU A 12 -8.77 -2.04 13.03
CA GLU A 12 -9.44 -2.19 11.72
C GLU A 12 -8.44 -2.60 10.64
N LEU A 13 -7.29 -1.94 10.54
CA LEU A 13 -6.27 -2.31 9.57
C LEU A 13 -5.73 -3.71 9.83
N LEU A 14 -5.46 -4.05 11.08
CA LEU A 14 -4.97 -5.38 11.44
C LEU A 14 -5.96 -6.47 11.04
N LYS A 15 -7.26 -6.26 11.28
CA LYS A 15 -8.32 -7.15 10.84
C LYS A 15 -8.27 -7.39 9.34
N VAL A 16 -8.20 -6.31 8.57
CA VAL A 16 -8.15 -6.38 7.10
C VAL A 16 -6.91 -7.13 6.62
N LEU A 17 -5.73 -6.84 7.17
CA LEU A 17 -4.50 -7.55 6.81
C LEU A 17 -4.60 -9.06 7.09
N CYS A 18 -5.29 -9.44 8.18
CA CYS A 18 -5.55 -10.85 8.51
C CYS A 18 -6.53 -11.52 7.54
N GLU A 19 -7.51 -10.79 7.05
CA GLU A 19 -8.54 -11.31 6.14
C GLU A 19 -8.02 -11.51 4.72
N MET A 20 -7.02 -10.73 4.31
CA MET A 20 -6.48 -10.79 2.96
C MET A 20 -5.79 -12.12 2.68
N GLY A 21 -6.08 -12.68 1.53
CA GLY A 21 -5.46 -13.90 1.03
C GLY A 21 -4.35 -13.65 0.01
N HIS A 22 -3.75 -14.72 -0.49
CA HIS A 22 -2.73 -14.68 -1.52
C HIS A 22 -3.25 -13.99 -2.78
N GLY A 23 -2.52 -12.99 -3.25
CA GLY A 23 -2.86 -12.23 -4.44
C GLY A 23 -3.78 -11.03 -4.20
N ASP A 24 -4.39 -10.91 -3.02
CA ASP A 24 -5.14 -9.71 -2.67
C ASP A 24 -4.22 -8.50 -2.58
N GLU A 25 -4.75 -7.34 -2.94
CA GLU A 25 -4.00 -6.09 -2.95
C GLU A 25 -4.58 -5.10 -1.94
N ILE A 26 -3.70 -4.32 -1.33
CA ILE A 26 -4.08 -3.20 -0.47
C ILE A 26 -3.43 -1.92 -0.99
N VAL A 27 -4.22 -0.86 -1.02
CA VAL A 27 -3.76 0.47 -1.42
C VAL A 27 -3.44 1.27 -0.16
N LEU A 28 -2.21 1.79 -0.09
CA LEU A 28 -1.84 2.80 0.90
C LEU A 28 -1.76 4.13 0.16
N ALA A 29 -2.62 5.06 0.54
CA ALA A 29 -2.87 6.27 -0.23
C ALA A 29 -2.39 7.52 0.50
N ASP A 30 -1.89 8.49 -0.27
CA ASP A 30 -1.58 9.82 0.24
C ASP A 30 -2.86 10.61 0.58
N ALA A 31 -2.69 11.76 1.23
CA ALA A 31 -3.81 12.56 1.73
C ALA A 31 -4.73 13.14 0.63
N ASN A 32 -4.25 13.19 -0.61
CA ASN A 32 -4.99 13.74 -1.75
C ASN A 32 -5.70 12.67 -2.59
N PHE A 33 -5.47 11.41 -2.29
CA PHE A 33 -6.07 10.31 -3.04
C PHE A 33 -7.59 10.27 -2.84
N PRO A 34 -8.38 9.99 -3.89
CA PRO A 34 -9.84 9.91 -3.78
C PRO A 34 -10.27 8.59 -3.09
N ALA A 35 -9.80 8.37 -1.87
CA ALA A 35 -9.91 7.11 -1.15
C ALA A 35 -11.37 6.73 -0.85
N GLU A 36 -12.20 7.68 -0.41
CA GLU A 36 -13.58 7.39 -0.05
C GLU A 36 -14.40 6.93 -1.27
N ALA A 37 -14.20 7.58 -2.42
CA ALA A 37 -14.91 7.22 -3.64
C ALA A 37 -14.46 5.86 -4.18
N ILE A 38 -13.16 5.61 -4.19
CA ILE A 38 -12.58 4.37 -4.71
C ILE A 38 -12.84 3.18 -3.77
N ALA A 39 -12.74 3.39 -2.47
CA ALA A 39 -12.89 2.32 -1.48
C ALA A 39 -14.29 1.67 -1.50
N ARG A 40 -15.31 2.39 -1.96
CA ARG A 40 -16.68 1.83 -2.08
C ARG A 40 -16.74 0.61 -2.99
N ASP A 41 -15.88 0.55 -3.99
CA ASP A 41 -15.85 -0.53 -4.98
C ASP A 41 -14.91 -1.68 -4.58
N THR A 42 -14.17 -1.53 -3.49
CA THR A 42 -13.26 -2.57 -2.97
C THR A 42 -14.03 -3.68 -2.24
N ALA A 43 -13.36 -4.80 -2.00
CA ALA A 43 -13.96 -5.90 -1.24
C ALA A 43 -14.37 -5.46 0.18
N TYR A 44 -13.56 -4.64 0.83
CA TYR A 44 -13.87 -4.11 2.16
C TYR A 44 -15.00 -3.07 2.15
N GLY A 45 -15.13 -2.30 1.07
CA GLY A 45 -16.25 -1.41 0.81
C GLY A 45 -16.20 -0.03 1.47
N LYS A 46 -15.16 0.28 2.22
CA LYS A 46 -14.96 1.60 2.86
C LYS A 46 -13.48 1.88 3.04
N ALA A 47 -13.13 3.17 3.14
CA ALA A 47 -11.75 3.56 3.41
C ALA A 47 -11.39 3.32 4.89
N ILE A 48 -10.15 2.89 5.13
CA ILE A 48 -9.55 2.83 6.46
C ILE A 48 -8.78 4.14 6.65
N ARG A 49 -9.18 4.94 7.64
CA ARG A 49 -8.59 6.27 7.82
C ARG A 49 -7.47 6.26 8.87
N LEU A 50 -6.28 6.67 8.44
CA LEU A 50 -5.11 6.86 9.29
C LEU A 50 -4.52 8.27 9.02
N ASP A 51 -5.34 9.29 9.14
CA ASP A 51 -5.03 10.66 8.73
C ASP A 51 -3.83 11.28 9.46
N GLY A 52 -3.51 10.79 10.64
CA GLY A 52 -2.35 11.27 11.41
C GLY A 52 -1.05 10.52 11.16
N THR A 53 -1.04 9.57 10.24
CA THR A 53 0.11 8.67 10.02
C THR A 53 0.76 8.95 8.67
N GLY A 54 2.09 9.09 8.66
CA GLY A 54 2.87 9.18 7.43
C GLY A 54 3.03 7.81 6.75
N MET A 55 3.34 7.84 5.46
CA MET A 55 3.37 6.63 4.63
C MET A 55 4.52 5.69 4.99
N VAL A 56 5.74 6.22 5.12
CA VAL A 56 6.92 5.38 5.38
C VAL A 56 6.83 4.67 6.73
N PRO A 57 6.47 5.34 7.85
CA PRO A 57 6.29 4.65 9.12
C PRO A 57 5.19 3.58 9.08
N LEU A 58 4.10 3.84 8.36
CA LEU A 58 3.02 2.87 8.19
C LEU A 58 3.50 1.64 7.40
N LEU A 59 4.19 1.85 6.30
CA LEU A 59 4.75 0.79 5.47
C LEU A 59 5.69 -0.11 6.29
N GLU A 60 6.59 0.50 7.06
CA GLU A 60 7.50 -0.23 7.95
C GLU A 60 6.77 -1.00 9.05
N GLY A 61 5.62 -0.52 9.48
CA GLY A 61 4.76 -1.25 10.43
C GLY A 61 4.05 -2.44 9.82
N ILE A 62 3.67 -2.34 8.55
CA ILE A 62 2.94 -3.39 7.83
C ILE A 62 3.86 -4.52 7.36
N LEU A 63 5.01 -4.19 6.79
CA LEU A 63 5.88 -5.14 6.11
C LEU A 63 6.33 -6.34 6.96
N PRO A 64 6.59 -6.20 8.27
CA PRO A 64 6.91 -7.38 9.11
C PRO A 64 5.78 -8.41 9.19
N LEU A 65 4.55 -8.00 8.91
CA LEU A 65 3.35 -8.84 9.02
C LEU A 65 2.85 -9.33 7.66
N PHE A 66 3.28 -8.68 6.59
CA PHE A 66 2.65 -8.77 5.28
C PHE A 66 3.69 -9.16 4.23
N PRO A 67 3.83 -10.46 3.93
CA PRO A 67 4.72 -10.88 2.87
C PRO A 67 4.14 -10.42 1.52
N LEU A 68 5.00 -9.92 0.64
CA LEU A 68 4.61 -9.60 -0.71
C LEU A 68 4.68 -10.85 -1.59
N ASP A 69 3.86 -10.87 -2.63
CA ASP A 69 3.76 -11.99 -3.55
C ASP A 69 5.11 -12.22 -4.27
N SER A 70 5.63 -13.43 -4.17
CA SER A 70 6.86 -13.83 -4.84
C SER A 70 6.63 -14.40 -6.25
N TYR A 71 5.39 -14.69 -6.61
CA TYR A 71 5.03 -15.17 -7.95
C TYR A 71 4.84 -14.03 -8.95
N ASP A 72 4.60 -12.81 -8.46
CA ASP A 72 4.54 -11.61 -9.30
C ASP A 72 5.90 -10.91 -9.27
N LYS A 73 6.49 -10.76 -10.44
CA LYS A 73 7.77 -10.06 -10.58
C LYS A 73 7.70 -8.62 -10.04
N ASN A 74 6.56 -7.97 -10.22
CA ASN A 74 6.30 -6.61 -9.74
C ASN A 74 5.27 -6.69 -8.61
N ASN A 75 5.73 -6.94 -7.39
CA ASN A 75 4.87 -7.20 -6.23
C ASN A 75 4.35 -5.95 -5.53
N PHE A 76 4.69 -4.77 -6.02
CA PHE A 76 4.05 -3.52 -5.65
C PHE A 76 3.94 -2.58 -6.86
N ARG A 77 3.03 -1.61 -6.77
CA ARG A 77 2.72 -0.70 -7.87
C ARG A 77 2.72 0.74 -7.37
N LEU A 78 3.25 1.64 -8.21
CA LEU A 78 3.24 3.07 -7.98
C LEU A 78 2.47 3.75 -9.11
N MET A 79 1.92 4.94 -8.83
CA MET A 79 1.25 5.73 -9.86
C MET A 79 2.29 6.49 -10.67
N GLU A 80 2.26 6.32 -11.98
CA GLU A 80 3.13 7.07 -12.90
C GLU A 80 2.91 8.58 -12.75
N VAL A 81 4.00 9.33 -12.75
CA VAL A 81 3.91 10.79 -12.80
C VAL A 81 3.30 11.20 -14.13
N VAL A 82 2.29 12.06 -14.08
CA VAL A 82 1.63 12.56 -15.30
C VAL A 82 2.65 13.26 -16.19
N PRO A 83 2.70 12.92 -17.50
CA PRO A 83 3.65 13.56 -18.41
C PRO A 83 3.53 15.09 -18.38
N GLY A 84 4.66 15.78 -18.21
CA GLY A 84 4.72 17.23 -18.10
C GLY A 84 4.57 17.78 -16.68
N ASP A 85 4.23 16.97 -15.71
CA ASP A 85 4.20 17.38 -14.31
C ASP A 85 5.64 17.43 -13.75
N PRO A 86 6.13 18.61 -13.32
CA PRO A 86 7.53 18.78 -12.87
C PRO A 86 7.71 18.34 -11.42
N VAL A 87 7.27 17.14 -11.07
CA VAL A 87 7.31 16.60 -9.70
C VAL A 87 8.36 15.51 -9.58
N ASP A 88 9.25 15.68 -8.59
CA ASP A 88 10.14 14.61 -8.14
C ASP A 88 9.43 13.72 -7.14
N THR A 89 9.84 12.46 -7.09
CA THR A 89 9.25 11.43 -6.22
C THR A 89 10.29 10.79 -5.29
N PRO A 90 10.91 11.57 -4.40
CA PRO A 90 11.95 11.02 -3.50
C PRO A 90 11.43 9.93 -2.57
N ILE A 91 10.13 9.95 -2.26
CA ILE A 91 9.50 8.93 -1.40
C ILE A 91 9.53 7.53 -2.04
N TRP A 92 9.57 7.42 -3.37
CA TRP A 92 9.68 6.12 -4.05
C TRP A 92 10.97 5.38 -3.68
N GLY A 93 12.07 6.11 -3.54
CA GLY A 93 13.34 5.55 -3.08
C GLY A 93 13.25 5.00 -1.66
N LYS A 94 12.53 5.70 -0.78
CA LYS A 94 12.27 5.25 0.59
C LYS A 94 11.41 3.99 0.62
N TYR A 95 10.42 3.88 -0.27
CA TYR A 95 9.61 2.67 -0.40
C TYR A 95 10.46 1.49 -0.86
N GLN A 96 11.26 1.68 -1.90
CA GLN A 96 12.13 0.61 -2.41
C GLN A 96 13.11 0.13 -1.34
N GLU A 97 13.67 1.06 -0.56
CA GLU A 97 14.59 0.74 0.54
C GLU A 97 13.89 -0.09 1.63
N ALA A 98 12.70 0.32 2.08
CA ALA A 98 11.93 -0.41 3.07
C ALA A 98 11.53 -1.80 2.58
N LEU A 99 11.08 -1.90 1.33
CA LEU A 99 10.68 -3.16 0.72
C LEU A 99 11.85 -4.11 0.54
N ASN A 100 13.01 -3.61 0.13
CA ASN A 100 14.21 -4.43 0.01
C ASN A 100 14.70 -4.95 1.37
N TYR A 101 14.51 -4.17 2.43
CA TYR A 101 14.90 -4.59 3.78
C TYR A 101 14.07 -5.78 4.26
N TYR A 102 12.73 -5.73 4.09
CA TYR A 102 11.83 -6.77 4.58
C TYR A 102 11.67 -7.94 3.60
N GLN A 103 11.76 -7.67 2.32
CA GLN A 103 11.64 -8.69 1.27
C GLN A 103 12.59 -8.36 0.11
N PRO A 104 13.85 -8.80 0.21
CA PRO A 104 14.83 -8.57 -0.86
C PRO A 104 14.33 -9.07 -2.22
N GLY A 105 14.62 -8.29 -3.26
CA GLY A 105 14.17 -8.59 -4.62
C GLY A 105 12.79 -8.03 -4.96
N SER A 106 12.15 -7.29 -4.04
CA SER A 106 10.90 -6.58 -4.35
C SER A 106 11.12 -5.55 -5.47
N CYS A 107 10.20 -5.54 -6.41
CA CYS A 107 10.27 -4.72 -7.60
C CYS A 107 8.91 -4.12 -7.91
N TYR A 108 8.89 -2.89 -8.42
CA TYR A 108 7.63 -2.24 -8.78
C TYR A 108 7.51 -2.01 -10.28
N SER A 109 6.28 -1.86 -10.73
CA SER A 109 5.93 -1.21 -11.98
C SER A 109 5.05 0.00 -11.69
N THR A 110 4.99 0.92 -12.65
CA THR A 110 4.11 2.07 -12.57
C THR A 110 2.83 1.82 -13.38
N LEU A 111 1.75 2.46 -12.94
CA LEU A 111 0.48 2.48 -13.64
C LEU A 111 0.11 3.92 -13.95
N GLU A 112 -0.38 4.17 -15.16
CA GLU A 112 -0.98 5.45 -15.51
C GLU A 112 -2.12 5.76 -14.51
N ARG A 113 -2.39 7.05 -14.26
CA ARG A 113 -3.32 7.53 -13.23
C ARG A 113 -4.67 6.80 -13.21
N PHE A 114 -5.34 6.72 -14.36
CA PHE A 114 -6.67 6.10 -14.43
C PHE A 114 -6.61 4.58 -14.32
N ALA A 115 -5.59 3.96 -14.88
CA ALA A 115 -5.33 2.53 -14.69
C ALA A 115 -5.04 2.21 -13.21
N TYR A 116 -4.35 3.11 -12.51
CA TYR A 116 -4.12 2.99 -11.06
C TYR A 116 -5.44 3.03 -10.29
N TYR A 117 -6.32 3.99 -10.59
CA TYR A 117 -7.63 4.08 -9.96
C TYR A 117 -8.48 2.83 -10.21
N ASP A 118 -8.48 2.31 -11.43
CA ASP A 118 -9.21 1.09 -11.76
C ASP A 118 -8.67 -0.12 -10.99
N ARG A 119 -7.36 -0.23 -10.85
CA ARG A 119 -6.73 -1.27 -10.04
C ARG A 119 -7.06 -1.12 -8.56
N ALA A 120 -7.05 0.10 -8.05
CA ALA A 120 -7.39 0.39 -6.66
C ALA A 120 -8.83 0.00 -6.33
N ARG A 121 -9.78 0.19 -7.26
CA ARG A 121 -11.18 -0.25 -7.07
C ARG A 121 -11.31 -1.76 -6.92
N LYS A 122 -10.40 -2.53 -7.52
CA LYS A 122 -10.37 -4.00 -7.45
C LYS A 122 -9.58 -4.52 -6.26
N ALA A 123 -8.93 -3.64 -5.51
CA ALA A 123 -8.17 -4.01 -4.33
C ALA A 123 -9.09 -4.54 -3.22
N TYR A 124 -8.50 -5.20 -2.24
CA TYR A 124 -9.24 -5.63 -1.05
C TYR A 124 -9.67 -4.42 -0.21
N ALA A 125 -8.78 -3.47 0.00
CA ALA A 125 -9.05 -2.27 0.79
C ALA A 125 -8.15 -1.10 0.36
N VAL A 126 -8.58 0.11 0.75
CA VAL A 126 -7.82 1.35 0.62
C VAL A 126 -7.63 1.96 2.00
N VAL A 127 -6.37 2.26 2.33
CA VAL A 127 -5.99 2.98 3.54
C VAL A 127 -5.60 4.39 3.14
N ILE A 128 -6.26 5.40 3.70
CA ILE A 128 -5.85 6.80 3.50
C ILE A 128 -4.99 7.26 4.67
N THR A 129 -3.88 7.91 4.35
CA THR A 129 -2.90 8.42 5.33
C THR A 129 -2.86 9.94 5.33
N GLY A 130 -2.06 10.52 6.22
CA GLY A 130 -1.76 11.95 6.23
C GLY A 130 -0.55 12.35 5.38
N GLU A 131 -0.06 11.45 4.53
CA GLU A 131 1.10 11.73 3.67
C GLU A 131 0.81 12.84 2.68
N THR A 132 1.66 13.86 2.64
CA THR A 132 1.50 15.02 1.76
C THR A 132 2.40 14.98 0.54
N ALA A 133 3.34 14.03 0.45
CA ALA A 133 4.16 13.86 -0.73
C ALA A 133 3.29 13.49 -1.94
N GLN A 134 3.58 14.11 -3.07
CA GLN A 134 2.86 13.81 -4.31
C GLN A 134 3.25 12.44 -4.88
N TYR A 135 2.32 11.78 -5.54
CA TYR A 135 2.52 10.44 -6.12
C TYR A 135 3.00 9.40 -5.11
N ALA A 136 2.57 9.54 -3.86
CA ALA A 136 2.99 8.68 -2.76
C ALA A 136 2.14 7.42 -2.59
N ASN A 137 1.17 7.20 -3.46
CA ASN A 137 0.28 6.04 -3.40
C ASN A 137 1.03 4.76 -3.79
N ILE A 138 0.81 3.69 -3.02
CA ILE A 138 1.42 2.39 -3.27
C ILE A 138 0.39 1.27 -3.14
N ILE A 139 0.42 0.32 -4.06
CA ILE A 139 -0.37 -0.91 -3.99
C ILE A 139 0.57 -2.06 -3.64
N LEU A 140 0.26 -2.78 -2.56
CA LEU A 140 1.00 -3.97 -2.15
C LEU A 140 0.19 -5.21 -2.49
N LYS A 141 0.83 -6.21 -3.09
CA LYS A 141 0.22 -7.51 -3.40
C LYS A 141 0.65 -8.54 -2.37
N LYS A 142 -0.33 -9.13 -1.70
CA LYS A 142 -0.08 -10.09 -0.62
C LYS A 142 0.44 -11.43 -1.15
N GLY A 143 1.47 -11.91 -0.51
CA GLY A 143 2.04 -13.24 -0.73
C GLY A 143 1.56 -14.26 0.28
N VAL A 144 2.29 -15.36 0.36
CA VAL A 144 2.01 -16.50 1.23
C VAL A 144 2.93 -16.45 2.45
N VAL A 145 2.36 -16.62 3.65
CA VAL A 145 3.14 -16.84 4.87
C VAL A 145 3.54 -18.32 4.88
N LEU A 146 4.84 -18.57 4.80
CA LEU A 146 5.35 -19.94 4.82
C LEU A 146 5.41 -20.50 6.25
N PRO A 147 5.15 -21.79 6.44
CA PRO A 147 5.29 -22.40 7.76
C PRO A 147 6.74 -22.31 8.23
N ARG A 148 6.90 -22.17 9.54
CA ARG A 148 8.22 -22.14 10.20
C ARG A 148 8.74 -23.57 10.41
#